data_be246c4fbb904cdce723a88a606a6240
#
_entry.id   be246c4fbb904cdce723a88a606a6240
#
_cell.length_a   1.000
_cell.length_b   1.000
_cell.length_c   1.000
_cell.angle_alpha   90.00
_cell.angle_beta   90.00
_cell.angle_gamma   90.00
#
_symmetry.space_group_name_H-M   'P 1'
#
loop_
_entity.id
_entity.type
_entity.pdbx_description
1 polymer ?
#
loop_
_entity_poly.entity_id
_entity_poly.type
_entity_poly.pdbx_seq_one_letter_code
_entity_poly.pdbx_strand_id
1 'polypeptide(L)'
;MKLVCRVLTLGLVLSLAAPALANTEQATQSATEFYQAYRKAFAKAQKIEDILPMMAASQRAKMEKTPADERKMMFGMLKEMTAAQGDVKVLKETATKTGAELTLETKGEKGTATIIKEGGAWKLDKESWTSK
;
A
#
# COMPACT_ATOMS: atom_id res chain seq x y z
N MET A 1 49.67 -47.33 23.45
CA MET A 1 49.41 -45.90 23.48
C MET A 1 48.88 -45.45 22.10
N LYS A 2 47.65 -45.23 21.99
CA LYS A 2 47.03 -44.84 20.73
C LYS A 2 46.42 -43.47 20.90
N LEU A 3 46.98 -42.49 20.27
CA LEU A 3 46.49 -41.12 20.20
C LEU A 3 45.33 -41.08 19.21
N VAL A 4 44.17 -40.78 19.68
CA VAL A 4 43.00 -40.61 18.82
C VAL A 4 42.85 -39.11 18.56
N CYS A 5 43.21 -38.71 17.35
CA CYS A 5 42.94 -37.37 16.84
C CYS A 5 41.46 -37.26 16.53
N ARG A 6 40.71 -36.51 17.33
CA ARG A 6 39.33 -36.08 17.01
C ARG A 6 39.40 -34.84 16.15
N VAL A 7 39.12 -35.00 14.90
CA VAL A 7 38.89 -33.90 13.98
C VAL A 7 37.48 -33.36 14.31
N LEU A 8 37.43 -32.16 14.87
CA LEU A 8 36.20 -31.42 15.07
C LEU A 8 35.88 -30.70 13.75
N THR A 9 34.93 -31.26 13.00
CA THR A 9 34.40 -30.60 11.83
C THR A 9 33.42 -29.53 12.30
N LEU A 10 33.85 -28.29 12.30
CA LEU A 10 33.02 -27.13 12.54
C LEU A 10 32.18 -26.91 11.30
N GLY A 11 30.94 -27.36 11.32
CA GLY A 11 29.94 -27.07 10.29
C GLY A 11 29.53 -25.61 10.37
N LEU A 12 30.06 -24.82 9.47
CA LEU A 12 29.62 -23.42 9.25
C LEU A 12 28.23 -23.46 8.58
N VAL A 13 27.19 -23.39 9.37
CA VAL A 13 25.85 -23.16 8.85
C VAL A 13 25.78 -21.68 8.44
N LEU A 14 26.00 -21.42 7.15
CA LEU A 14 25.67 -20.14 6.56
C LEU A 14 24.15 -20.05 6.52
N SER A 15 23.55 -19.43 7.53
CA SER A 15 22.18 -18.96 7.46
C SER A 15 22.13 -17.81 6.45
N LEU A 16 21.73 -18.10 5.23
CA LEU A 16 21.30 -17.07 4.32
C LEU A 16 20.06 -16.41 4.93
N ALA A 17 20.26 -15.35 5.66
CA ALA A 17 19.18 -14.46 6.04
C ALA A 17 18.66 -13.83 4.76
N ALA A 18 17.50 -14.31 4.29
CA ALA A 18 16.79 -13.68 3.21
C ALA A 18 16.49 -12.21 3.57
N PRO A 19 16.51 -11.28 2.62
CA PRO A 19 16.24 -9.87 2.88
C PRO A 19 14.77 -9.66 3.23
N ALA A 20 14.42 -9.81 4.49
CA ALA A 20 13.10 -9.52 5.02
C ALA A 20 12.89 -8.03 5.33
N LEU A 21 13.87 -7.16 5.04
CA LEU A 21 13.87 -5.76 5.42
C LEU A 21 12.80 -4.92 4.72
N ALA A 22 12.41 -5.24 3.47
CA ALA A 22 11.38 -4.52 2.74
C ALA A 22 9.95 -4.78 3.28
N ASN A 23 9.70 -5.94 3.89
CA ASN A 23 8.40 -6.30 4.47
C ASN A 23 8.21 -5.80 5.92
N THR A 24 9.30 -5.47 6.62
CA THR A 24 9.24 -5.10 8.03
C THR A 24 8.70 -3.68 8.24
N GLU A 25 9.03 -2.73 7.35
CA GLU A 25 8.49 -1.36 7.40
C GLU A 25 6.99 -1.34 7.13
N GLN A 26 6.51 -2.10 6.16
CA GLN A 26 5.08 -2.19 5.85
C GLN A 26 4.29 -2.96 6.93
N ALA A 27 4.90 -3.92 7.62
CA ALA A 27 4.26 -4.66 8.71
C ALA A 27 4.01 -3.81 9.96
N THR A 28 4.82 -2.77 10.20
CA THR A 28 4.68 -1.83 11.32
C THR A 28 3.93 -0.55 10.98
N GLN A 29 3.75 -0.26 9.68
CA GLN A 29 3.03 0.91 9.20
C GLN A 29 1.54 0.79 9.51
N SER A 30 0.92 1.87 10.02
CA SER A 30 -0.53 1.94 10.17
C SER A 30 -1.23 2.13 8.81
N ALA A 31 -2.52 1.81 8.73
CA ALA A 31 -3.31 2.08 7.54
C ALA A 31 -3.38 3.58 7.22
N THR A 32 -3.40 4.43 8.24
CA THR A 32 -3.34 5.89 8.09
C THR A 32 -2.03 6.34 7.43
N GLU A 33 -0.89 5.85 7.91
CA GLU A 33 0.42 6.17 7.32
C GLU A 33 0.53 5.68 5.87
N PHE A 34 0.04 4.48 5.60
CA PHE A 34 -0.05 3.96 4.24
C PHE A 34 -0.90 4.87 3.34
N TYR A 35 -2.09 5.27 3.80
CA TYR A 35 -2.97 6.14 3.02
C TYR A 35 -2.33 7.50 2.72
N GLN A 36 -1.65 8.08 3.70
CA GLN A 36 -0.92 9.33 3.50
C GLN A 36 0.22 9.17 2.47
N ALA A 37 0.95 8.04 2.52
CA ALA A 37 1.97 7.72 1.54
C ALA A 37 1.37 7.50 0.14
N TYR A 38 0.22 6.84 0.06
CA TYR A 38 -0.53 6.67 -1.18
C TYR A 38 -0.91 8.03 -1.79
N ARG A 39 -1.46 8.96 -1.00
CA ARG A 39 -1.81 10.30 -1.46
C ARG A 39 -0.61 11.07 -2.02
N LYS A 40 0.52 10.98 -1.36
CA LYS A 40 1.79 11.58 -1.83
C LYS A 40 2.28 10.95 -3.13
N ALA A 41 2.24 9.63 -3.22
CA ALA A 41 2.62 8.90 -4.44
C ALA A 41 1.69 9.25 -5.60
N PHE A 42 0.39 9.32 -5.36
CA PHE A 42 -0.61 9.71 -6.35
C PHE A 42 -0.36 11.14 -6.89
N ALA A 43 -0.05 12.08 -6.01
CA ALA A 43 0.26 13.45 -6.41
C ALA A 43 1.48 13.54 -7.34
N LYS A 44 2.47 12.68 -7.14
CA LYS A 44 3.71 12.60 -7.95
C LYS A 44 3.58 11.74 -9.19
N ALA A 45 2.63 10.83 -9.24
CA ALA A 45 2.46 9.87 -10.33
C ALA A 45 2.20 10.57 -11.67
N GLN A 46 2.81 10.05 -12.72
CA GLN A 46 2.63 10.55 -14.11
C GLN A 46 1.58 9.72 -14.86
N LYS A 47 1.36 8.49 -14.45
CA LYS A 47 0.42 7.55 -15.04
C LYS A 47 -0.15 6.63 -13.97
N ILE A 48 -1.28 6.01 -14.26
CA ILE A 48 -1.96 5.10 -13.32
C ILE A 48 -1.07 3.93 -12.91
N GLU A 49 -0.23 3.45 -13.79
CA GLU A 49 0.68 2.33 -13.55
C GLU A 49 1.68 2.60 -12.39
N ASP A 50 1.97 3.87 -12.13
CA ASP A 50 2.87 4.25 -11.03
C ASP A 50 2.27 3.97 -9.64
N ILE A 51 0.94 3.91 -9.54
CA ILE A 51 0.22 3.67 -8.29
C ILE A 51 -0.48 2.31 -8.20
N LEU A 52 -0.56 1.56 -9.30
CA LEU A 52 -1.19 0.22 -9.29
C LEU A 52 -0.60 -0.71 -8.22
N PRO A 53 0.71 -0.72 -7.93
CA PRO A 53 1.26 -1.55 -6.86
C PRO A 53 0.69 -1.26 -5.47
N MET A 54 0.15 -0.07 -5.23
CA MET A 54 -0.47 0.33 -3.96
C MET A 54 -1.98 0.01 -3.91
N MET A 55 -2.56 -0.43 -5.01
CA MET A 55 -3.98 -0.77 -5.11
C MET A 55 -4.21 -2.26 -4.87
N ALA A 56 -5.38 -2.60 -4.30
CA ALA A 56 -5.81 -3.98 -4.14
C ALA A 56 -5.90 -4.73 -5.47
N ALA A 57 -5.71 -6.05 -5.45
CA ALA A 57 -5.72 -6.88 -6.65
C ALA A 57 -7.00 -6.74 -7.47
N SER A 58 -8.15 -6.60 -6.81
CA SER A 58 -9.44 -6.38 -7.48
C SER A 58 -9.48 -5.07 -8.27
N GLN A 59 -8.87 -4.01 -7.75
CA GLN A 59 -8.79 -2.71 -8.41
C GLN A 59 -7.79 -2.74 -9.56
N ARG A 60 -6.63 -3.38 -9.36
CA ARG A 60 -5.65 -3.59 -10.45
C ARG A 60 -6.26 -4.34 -11.62
N ALA A 61 -6.99 -5.43 -11.35
CA ALA A 61 -7.64 -6.22 -12.39
C ALA A 61 -8.67 -5.41 -13.20
N LYS A 62 -9.39 -4.49 -12.56
CA LYS A 62 -10.29 -3.57 -13.27
C LYS A 62 -9.52 -2.61 -14.17
N MET A 63 -8.44 -2.04 -13.68
CA MET A 63 -7.60 -1.12 -14.45
C MET A 63 -6.95 -1.81 -15.65
N GLU A 64 -6.48 -3.05 -15.48
CA GLU A 64 -5.87 -3.83 -16.56
C GLU A 64 -6.86 -4.16 -17.70
N LYS A 65 -8.13 -4.34 -17.36
CA LYS A 65 -9.21 -4.57 -18.35
C LYS A 65 -9.66 -3.29 -19.04
N THR A 66 -9.37 -2.13 -18.51
CA THR A 66 -9.73 -0.84 -19.08
C THR A 66 -8.75 -0.50 -20.22
N PRO A 67 -9.23 -0.07 -21.39
CA PRO A 67 -8.36 0.37 -22.49
C PRO A 67 -7.38 1.47 -22.06
N ALA A 68 -6.20 1.49 -22.66
CA ALA A 68 -5.12 2.41 -22.29
C ALA A 68 -5.53 3.90 -22.36
N ASP A 69 -6.28 4.29 -23.38
CA ASP A 69 -6.74 5.67 -23.56
C ASP A 69 -7.76 6.07 -22.47
N GLU A 70 -8.65 5.16 -22.12
CA GLU A 70 -9.62 5.36 -21.04
C GLU A 70 -8.91 5.47 -19.70
N ARG A 71 -7.92 4.62 -19.42
CA ARG A 71 -7.09 4.70 -18.20
C ARG A 71 -6.39 6.06 -18.09
N LYS A 72 -5.84 6.55 -19.18
CA LYS A 72 -5.16 7.86 -19.23
C LYS A 72 -6.14 9.00 -18.91
N MET A 73 -7.31 8.96 -19.52
CA MET A 73 -8.35 9.97 -19.27
C MET A 73 -8.86 9.92 -17.83
N MET A 74 -9.17 8.73 -17.31
CA MET A 74 -9.59 8.53 -15.91
C MET A 74 -8.52 9.03 -14.94
N PHE A 75 -7.26 8.71 -15.19
CA PHE A 75 -6.17 9.15 -14.33
C PHE A 75 -6.04 10.68 -14.31
N GLY A 76 -6.18 11.34 -15.46
CA GLY A 76 -6.21 12.79 -15.55
C GLY A 76 -7.32 13.41 -14.71
N MET A 77 -8.54 12.89 -14.83
CA MET A 77 -9.69 13.33 -14.03
C MET A 77 -9.45 13.12 -12.53
N LEU A 78 -8.95 11.96 -12.13
CA LEU A 78 -8.64 11.67 -10.74
C LEU A 78 -7.56 12.59 -10.18
N LYS A 79 -6.56 12.95 -10.98
CA LYS A 79 -5.51 13.92 -10.61
C LYS A 79 -6.11 15.31 -10.34
N GLU A 80 -6.98 15.77 -11.20
CA GLU A 80 -7.65 17.08 -11.05
C GLU A 80 -8.56 17.08 -9.80
N MET A 81 -9.37 16.04 -9.61
CA MET A 81 -10.23 15.89 -8.42
C MET A 81 -9.39 15.87 -7.14
N THR A 82 -8.33 15.11 -7.12
CA THR A 82 -7.44 14.98 -5.96
C THR A 82 -6.74 16.30 -5.63
N ALA A 83 -6.29 17.04 -6.65
CA ALA A 83 -5.72 18.36 -6.46
C ALA A 83 -6.74 19.38 -5.92
N ALA A 84 -7.98 19.32 -6.41
CA ALA A 84 -9.07 20.18 -5.94
C ALA A 84 -9.48 19.90 -4.49
N GLN A 85 -9.37 18.66 -4.03
CA GLN A 85 -9.66 18.29 -2.64
C GLN A 85 -8.69 18.94 -1.64
N GLY A 86 -7.44 19.19 -2.05
CA GLY A 86 -6.38 19.70 -1.17
C GLY A 86 -5.98 18.69 -0.08
N ASP A 87 -5.75 19.19 1.13
CA ASP A 87 -5.31 18.37 2.26
C ASP A 87 -6.44 17.47 2.77
N VAL A 88 -6.14 16.20 2.92
CA VAL A 88 -7.05 15.20 3.50
C VAL A 88 -6.59 14.87 4.92
N LYS A 89 -7.52 15.00 5.86
CA LYS A 89 -7.32 14.57 7.25
C LYS A 89 -7.91 13.19 7.45
N VAL A 90 -7.17 12.31 8.11
CA VAL A 90 -7.70 11.04 8.61
C VAL A 90 -8.21 11.29 10.03
N LEU A 91 -9.52 11.20 10.20
CA LEU A 91 -10.17 11.46 11.49
C LEU A 91 -10.20 10.23 12.38
N LYS A 92 -10.31 9.04 11.79
CA LYS A 92 -10.45 7.78 12.50
C LYS A 92 -9.92 6.63 11.67
N GLU A 93 -9.28 5.68 12.34
CA GLU A 93 -8.88 4.39 11.82
C GLU A 93 -9.58 3.29 12.61
N THR A 94 -10.33 2.43 11.93
CA THR A 94 -11.05 1.31 12.53
C THR A 94 -10.55 0.01 11.92
N ALA A 95 -10.01 -0.89 12.75
CA ALA A 95 -9.58 -2.19 12.30
C ALA A 95 -10.76 -3.04 11.80
N THR A 96 -10.55 -3.76 10.70
CA THR A 96 -11.49 -4.71 10.11
C THR A 96 -10.84 -6.09 10.02
N LYS A 97 -11.60 -7.12 9.63
CA LYS A 97 -11.04 -8.49 9.45
C LYS A 97 -9.93 -8.57 8.41
N THR A 98 -9.99 -7.73 7.37
CA THR A 98 -9.07 -7.75 6.22
C THR A 98 -8.10 -6.60 6.21
N GLY A 99 -8.26 -5.63 7.09
CA GLY A 99 -7.41 -4.44 7.10
C GLY A 99 -7.92 -3.35 8.03
N ALA A 100 -8.28 -2.20 7.46
CA ALA A 100 -8.81 -1.05 8.20
C ALA A 100 -9.74 -0.20 7.32
N GLU A 101 -10.65 0.50 7.97
CA GLU A 101 -11.44 1.57 7.37
C GLU A 101 -11.01 2.92 7.93
N LEU A 102 -10.77 3.87 7.07
CA LEU A 102 -10.41 5.24 7.44
C LEU A 102 -11.59 6.17 7.21
N THR A 103 -11.85 7.02 8.20
CA THR A 103 -12.75 8.16 8.05
C THR A 103 -11.94 9.39 7.67
N LEU A 104 -12.30 10.02 6.56
CA LEU A 104 -11.54 11.10 5.93
C LEU A 104 -12.34 12.40 5.90
N GLU A 105 -11.63 13.51 5.88
CA GLU A 105 -12.22 14.83 5.76
C GLU A 105 -11.33 15.78 4.97
N THR A 106 -11.97 16.58 4.11
CA THR A 106 -11.41 17.78 3.48
C THR A 106 -12.24 19.01 3.87
N LYS A 107 -11.90 20.17 3.36
CA LYS A 107 -12.72 21.40 3.59
C LYS A 107 -14.19 21.22 3.17
N GLY A 108 -14.44 20.58 2.03
CA GLY A 108 -15.78 20.49 1.41
C GLY A 108 -16.39 19.09 1.41
N GLU A 109 -15.65 18.07 1.78
CA GLU A 109 -16.06 16.68 1.63
C GLU A 109 -15.77 15.84 2.86
N LYS A 110 -16.56 14.79 3.03
CA LYS A 110 -16.28 13.68 3.94
C LYS A 110 -16.08 12.43 3.10
N GLY A 111 -15.19 11.56 3.53
CA GLY A 111 -14.86 10.35 2.79
C GLY A 111 -14.57 9.16 3.67
N THR A 112 -14.49 8.02 3.02
CA THR A 112 -14.03 6.77 3.62
C THR A 112 -13.03 6.11 2.68
N ALA A 113 -12.00 5.48 3.26
CA ALA A 113 -11.09 4.63 2.51
C ALA A 113 -11.04 3.25 3.17
N THR A 114 -11.14 2.21 2.36
CA THR A 114 -10.94 0.84 2.79
C THR A 114 -9.53 0.41 2.39
N ILE A 115 -8.73 0.09 3.38
CA ILE A 115 -7.35 -0.36 3.23
C ILE A 115 -7.30 -1.83 3.65
N ILE A 116 -6.77 -2.69 2.79
CA ILE A 116 -6.68 -4.13 3.06
C ILE A 116 -5.23 -4.59 3.08
N LYS A 117 -4.99 -5.73 3.72
CA LYS A 117 -3.69 -6.42 3.64
C LYS A 117 -3.73 -7.53 2.60
N GLU A 118 -2.84 -7.46 1.64
CA GLU A 118 -2.59 -8.51 0.65
C GLU A 118 -1.11 -8.90 0.71
N GLY A 119 -0.83 -10.18 0.98
CA GLY A 119 0.56 -10.65 1.09
C GLY A 119 1.39 -9.93 2.17
N GLY A 120 0.75 -9.47 3.26
CA GLY A 120 1.39 -8.71 4.32
C GLY A 120 1.59 -7.21 4.04
N ALA A 121 1.19 -6.72 2.88
CA ALA A 121 1.28 -5.32 2.49
C ALA A 121 -0.08 -4.63 2.48
N TRP A 122 -0.11 -3.37 2.91
CA TRP A 122 -1.29 -2.52 2.77
C TRP A 122 -1.58 -2.19 1.32
N LYS A 123 -2.87 -2.24 0.95
CA LYS A 123 -3.38 -1.89 -0.37
C LYS A 123 -4.66 -1.08 -0.24
N LEU A 124 -4.83 -0.08 -1.11
CA LEU A 124 -6.09 0.65 -1.22
C LEU A 124 -7.10 -0.19 -2.01
N ASP A 125 -8.22 -0.52 -1.37
CA ASP A 125 -9.31 -1.27 -2.00
C ASP A 125 -10.41 -0.37 -2.51
N LYS A 126 -10.85 0.59 -1.69
CA LYS A 126 -11.96 1.49 -2.03
C LYS A 126 -11.76 2.86 -1.40
N GLU A 127 -12.15 3.88 -2.12
CA GLU A 127 -12.25 5.25 -1.62
C GLU A 127 -13.57 5.86 -2.10
N SER A 128 -14.28 6.55 -1.23
CA SER A 128 -15.52 7.24 -1.58
C SER A 128 -15.63 8.58 -0.87
N TRP A 129 -16.22 9.56 -1.55
CA TRP A 129 -16.36 10.92 -1.08
C TRP A 129 -17.79 11.42 -1.24
N THR A 130 -18.24 12.26 -0.29
CA THR A 130 -19.55 12.92 -0.31
C THR A 130 -19.37 14.38 0.08
N SER A 131 -20.07 15.27 -0.58
CA SER A 131 -20.10 16.69 -0.21
C SER A 131 -20.70 16.88 1.18
N LYS A 132 -20.20 17.87 1.91
CA LYS A 132 -20.75 18.30 3.21
C LYS A 132 -22.04 19.06 3.04
#